data_96f44c083bd11922700be8a6a6c875c2
#
_entry.id   96f44c083bd11922700be8a6a6c875c2
#
_cell.length_a   1.000
_cell.length_b   1.000
_cell.length_c   1.000
_cell.angle_alpha   90.00
_cell.angle_beta   90.00
_cell.angle_gamma   90.00
#
_symmetry.space_group_name_H-M   'P 1'
#
loop_
_entity.id
_entity.type
_entity.pdbx_description
1 polymer ?
#
loop_
_entity_poly.entity_id
_entity_poly.type
_entity_poly.pdbx_seq_one_letter_code
_entity_poly.pdbx_strand_id
1 'polypeptide(L)'
;MSILAKVYERILVKNITKFFDTHKLINDRQFGFRSKRSVSDLLLKLTTKWQKSLEKGTDTCVIALDIAGAFDRVWHKGLIAKLKSLGISGNLLLLLQDYLQGRTLQVVVNGSTSSEYPIEASVPQGSVLGPLLWNVFLNDILQLIPQAHAYADDVTLSFTCDGRNREETTQLINSTLDLITAWSNKWQVTFAPEKTQAMLITRRQAPNLHRPALLMDGKRLSYNDAINILGIQIDSGLKFTNHVREIAKKAARKLACIRRVATLLDGNGCYTLYNSQVRSLMEYCPLVWSSCPATYLGLLDRVQDRAQRLVSWKTNEHDQQRVFQPLQHRREVAALCVMYKVHRQNIPHLAPLRLEPKTPALHDTRTSSNRSQELMIPFARTEQYLRSFHPRYARLWNKMVQQTTLLYLPTLQAFKSAVHRWRLRHDPG
;
A
#
# COMPACT_ATOMS: atom_id res chain seq x y z
N MET A 1 -25.97 13.43 3.04
CA MET A 1 -25.67 14.13 1.76
C MET A 1 -26.54 13.56 0.65
N SER A 2 -27.20 14.41 -0.15
CA SER A 2 -28.10 13.96 -1.21
C SER A 2 -27.32 13.32 -2.38
N ILE A 3 -27.98 12.49 -3.18
CA ILE A 3 -27.39 11.86 -4.37
C ILE A 3 -27.00 12.93 -5.39
N LEU A 4 -27.82 13.97 -5.57
CA LEU A 4 -27.53 15.08 -6.48
C LEU A 4 -26.26 15.84 -6.09
N ALA A 5 -26.08 16.13 -4.78
CA ALA A 5 -24.85 16.73 -4.28
C ALA A 5 -23.61 15.88 -4.62
N LYS A 6 -23.70 14.57 -4.44
CA LYS A 6 -22.58 13.66 -4.80
C LYS A 6 -22.27 13.64 -6.31
N VAL A 7 -23.29 13.76 -7.16
CA VAL A 7 -23.08 13.87 -8.63
C VAL A 7 -22.36 15.17 -8.96
N TYR A 8 -22.80 16.28 -8.38
CA TYR A 8 -22.16 17.58 -8.58
C TYR A 8 -20.71 17.60 -8.09
N GLU A 9 -20.46 17.10 -6.87
CA GLU A 9 -19.11 16.95 -6.34
C GLU A 9 -18.19 16.09 -7.26
N ARG A 10 -18.72 15.02 -7.88
CA ARG A 10 -17.95 14.21 -8.83
C ARG A 10 -17.48 15.01 -10.05
N ILE A 11 -18.31 15.91 -10.56
CA ILE A 11 -17.94 16.79 -11.68
C ILE A 11 -16.80 17.72 -11.25
N LEU A 12 -16.91 18.33 -10.07
CA LEU A 12 -15.88 19.21 -9.51
C LEU A 12 -14.58 18.45 -9.29
N VAL A 13 -14.62 17.29 -8.61
CA VAL A 13 -13.45 16.44 -8.35
C VAL A 13 -12.76 16.05 -9.65
N LYS A 14 -13.52 15.64 -10.68
CA LYS A 14 -12.95 15.27 -11.98
C LYS A 14 -12.16 16.42 -12.61
N ASN A 15 -12.71 17.62 -12.60
CA ASN A 15 -12.08 18.80 -13.19
C ASN A 15 -10.86 19.28 -12.38
N ILE A 16 -10.98 19.36 -11.06
CA ILE A 16 -9.89 19.76 -10.15
C ILE A 16 -8.75 18.73 -10.22
N THR A 17 -9.07 17.43 -10.20
CA THR A 17 -8.05 16.37 -10.30
C THR A 17 -7.32 16.45 -11.64
N LYS A 18 -8.05 16.67 -12.76
CA LYS A 18 -7.43 16.85 -14.08
C LYS A 18 -6.45 18.03 -14.08
N PHE A 19 -6.85 19.16 -13.48
CA PHE A 19 -6.00 20.35 -13.34
C PHE A 19 -4.74 20.01 -12.52
N PHE A 20 -4.88 19.38 -11.36
CA PHE A 20 -3.76 19.01 -10.50
C PHE A 20 -2.82 17.99 -11.16
N ASP A 21 -3.34 17.01 -11.87
CA ASP A 21 -2.52 16.00 -12.56
C ASP A 21 -1.77 16.62 -13.75
N THR A 22 -2.42 17.51 -14.53
CA THR A 22 -1.78 18.21 -15.65
C THR A 22 -0.61 19.08 -15.20
N HIS A 23 -0.74 19.80 -14.08
CA HIS A 23 0.26 20.69 -13.53
C HIS A 23 1.16 20.04 -12.48
N LYS A 24 0.98 18.73 -12.19
CA LYS A 24 1.73 17.94 -11.20
C LYS A 24 1.75 18.59 -9.80
N LEU A 25 0.62 19.15 -9.37
CA LEU A 25 0.53 19.93 -8.14
C LEU A 25 0.46 19.07 -6.87
N ILE A 26 -0.05 17.84 -6.98
CA ILE A 26 -0.10 16.90 -5.86
C ILE A 26 1.13 16.00 -5.86
N ASN A 27 1.82 15.94 -4.73
CA ASN A 27 3.05 15.21 -4.55
C ASN A 27 2.90 13.71 -4.89
N ASP A 28 3.87 13.15 -5.61
CA ASP A 28 3.84 11.75 -6.04
C ASP A 28 4.01 10.74 -4.92
N ARG A 29 4.33 11.19 -3.71
CA ARG A 29 4.43 10.35 -2.51
C ARG A 29 3.11 10.22 -1.75
N GLN A 30 2.02 10.92 -2.17
CA GLN A 30 0.66 10.62 -1.75
C GLN A 30 0.05 9.53 -2.65
N PHE A 31 -0.35 8.41 -2.02
CA PHE A 31 -0.97 7.28 -2.71
C PHE A 31 -2.48 7.19 -2.48
N GLY A 32 -2.96 7.65 -1.33
CA GLY A 32 -4.37 7.61 -0.99
C GLY A 32 -5.23 8.51 -1.89
N PHE A 33 -6.42 8.05 -2.21
CA PHE A 33 -7.41 8.78 -3.01
C PHE A 33 -6.93 9.26 -4.38
N ARG A 34 -5.92 8.61 -4.95
CA ARG A 34 -5.42 8.92 -6.28
C ARG A 34 -5.68 7.77 -7.25
N SER A 35 -6.09 8.11 -8.47
CA SER A 35 -6.35 7.15 -9.53
C SER A 35 -5.10 6.31 -9.83
N LYS A 36 -5.30 5.02 -10.11
CA LYS A 36 -4.27 4.03 -10.47
C LYS A 36 -3.20 3.78 -9.40
N ARG A 37 -3.40 4.24 -8.16
CA ARG A 37 -2.53 3.98 -7.02
C ARG A 37 -3.23 3.08 -6.01
N SER A 38 -2.50 2.23 -5.33
CA SER A 38 -3.03 1.30 -4.34
C SER A 38 -2.14 1.20 -3.10
N VAL A 39 -2.70 0.68 -2.01
CA VAL A 39 -1.96 0.29 -0.81
C VAL A 39 -0.81 -0.66 -1.17
N SER A 40 -1.09 -1.64 -2.04
CA SER A 40 -0.08 -2.61 -2.48
C SER A 40 1.10 -1.94 -3.19
N ASP A 41 0.86 -0.90 -4.00
CA ASP A 41 1.92 -0.18 -4.71
C ASP A 41 2.84 0.55 -3.71
N LEU A 42 2.25 1.25 -2.73
CA LEU A 42 3.02 1.96 -1.70
C LEU A 42 3.84 0.99 -0.85
N LEU A 43 3.19 -0.03 -0.28
CA LEU A 43 3.85 -0.98 0.60
C LEU A 43 4.94 -1.77 -0.14
N LEU A 44 4.70 -2.18 -1.38
CA LEU A 44 5.71 -2.88 -2.18
C LEU A 44 6.92 -1.99 -2.45
N LYS A 45 6.71 -0.71 -2.78
CA LYS A 45 7.79 0.29 -2.95
C LYS A 45 8.62 0.42 -1.68
N LEU A 46 7.98 0.60 -0.52
CA LEU A 46 8.66 0.77 0.76
C LEU A 46 9.42 -0.49 1.16
N THR A 47 8.75 -1.63 1.19
CA THR A 47 9.36 -2.90 1.62
C THR A 47 10.47 -3.37 0.71
N THR A 48 10.38 -3.14 -0.60
CA THR A 48 11.45 -3.44 -1.55
C THR A 48 12.69 -2.58 -1.28
N LYS A 49 12.50 -1.28 -0.99
CA LYS A 49 13.59 -0.38 -0.57
C LYS A 49 14.25 -0.87 0.72
N TRP A 50 13.45 -1.22 1.74
CA TRP A 50 13.94 -1.70 3.02
C TRP A 50 14.66 -3.05 2.93
N GLN A 51 14.14 -3.99 2.15
CA GLN A 51 14.81 -5.27 1.88
C GLN A 51 16.15 -5.09 1.19
N LYS A 52 16.24 -4.15 0.23
CA LYS A 52 17.51 -3.81 -0.44
C LYS A 52 18.53 -3.19 0.53
N SER A 53 18.09 -2.33 1.45
CA SER A 53 18.93 -1.74 2.50
C SER A 53 19.42 -2.83 3.46
N LEU A 54 18.50 -3.69 3.93
CA LEU A 54 18.82 -4.80 4.81
C LEU A 54 19.83 -5.77 4.17
N GLU A 55 19.73 -6.04 2.87
CA GLU A 55 20.66 -6.88 2.11
C GLU A 55 22.06 -6.28 2.02
N LYS A 56 22.14 -4.95 1.93
CA LYS A 56 23.40 -4.20 1.96
C LYS A 56 24.02 -4.09 3.35
N GLY A 57 23.33 -4.54 4.41
CA GLY A 57 23.76 -4.41 5.79
C GLY A 57 23.56 -3.02 6.40
N THR A 58 22.73 -2.17 5.75
CA THR A 58 22.35 -0.86 6.27
C THR A 58 21.04 -0.95 7.06
N ASP A 59 20.98 -0.24 8.17
CA ASP A 59 19.79 -0.15 9.01
C ASP A 59 18.80 0.85 8.42
N THR A 60 17.50 0.67 8.69
CA THR A 60 16.47 1.65 8.28
C THR A 60 15.56 1.95 9.47
N CYS A 61 15.52 3.21 9.88
CA CYS A 61 14.55 3.70 10.85
C CYS A 61 13.25 4.02 10.13
N VAL A 62 12.15 3.39 10.56
CA VAL A 62 10.81 3.60 10.03
C VAL A 62 9.94 4.18 11.12
N ILE A 63 9.21 5.26 10.82
CA ILE A 63 8.28 5.92 11.72
C ILE A 63 6.93 5.99 11.02
N ALA A 64 5.91 5.39 11.62
CA ALA A 64 4.53 5.48 11.19
C ALA A 64 3.83 6.53 12.07
N LEU A 65 3.47 7.65 11.48
CA LEU A 65 2.80 8.76 12.15
C LEU A 65 1.29 8.54 12.14
N ASP A 66 0.64 8.78 13.27
CA ASP A 66 -0.82 8.77 13.41
C ASP A 66 -1.35 10.19 13.49
N ILE A 67 -2.29 10.54 12.61
CA ILE A 67 -2.97 11.84 12.60
C ILE A 67 -4.30 11.67 13.33
N ALA A 68 -4.48 12.39 14.44
CA ALA A 68 -5.70 12.33 15.22
C ALA A 68 -6.85 13.05 14.50
N GLY A 69 -7.89 12.30 14.06
CA GLY A 69 -9.10 12.88 13.46
C GLY A 69 -8.82 13.67 12.18
N ALA A 70 -8.05 13.09 11.26
CA ALA A 70 -7.54 13.75 10.05
C ALA A 70 -8.59 14.58 9.29
N PHE A 71 -9.71 13.97 8.90
CA PHE A 71 -10.78 14.64 8.16
C PHE A 71 -11.53 15.68 9.00
N ASP A 72 -11.63 15.46 10.31
CA ASP A 72 -12.38 16.35 11.22
C ASP A 72 -11.58 17.58 11.64
N ARG A 73 -10.25 17.58 11.37
CA ARG A 73 -9.32 18.66 11.74
C ARG A 73 -8.81 19.48 10.57
N VAL A 74 -9.41 19.36 9.39
CA VAL A 74 -9.04 20.19 8.24
C VAL A 74 -9.51 21.62 8.48
N TRP A 75 -8.61 22.51 8.86
CA TRP A 75 -8.91 23.92 9.11
C TRP A 75 -9.34 24.62 7.83
N HIS A 76 -10.57 25.16 7.77
CA HIS A 76 -11.18 25.70 6.56
C HIS A 76 -10.40 26.86 5.96
N LYS A 77 -10.01 27.86 6.77
CA LYS A 77 -9.23 29.03 6.28
C LYS A 77 -7.87 28.57 5.72
N GLY A 78 -7.22 27.61 6.41
CA GLY A 78 -5.95 27.04 5.95
C GLY A 78 -6.09 26.27 4.63
N LEU A 79 -7.16 25.48 4.48
CA LEU A 79 -7.45 24.75 3.24
C LEU A 79 -7.67 25.70 2.06
N ILE A 80 -8.46 26.77 2.25
CA ILE A 80 -8.71 27.78 1.22
C ILE A 80 -7.40 28.48 0.81
N ALA A 81 -6.53 28.82 1.77
CA ALA A 81 -5.23 29.38 1.47
C ALA A 81 -4.37 28.43 0.62
N LYS A 82 -4.37 27.13 0.95
CA LYS A 82 -3.62 26.10 0.17
C LYS A 82 -4.24 25.90 -1.23
N LEU A 83 -5.54 25.89 -1.37
CA LEU A 83 -6.21 25.81 -2.68
C LEU A 83 -5.82 27.01 -3.56
N LYS A 84 -5.83 28.21 -2.99
CA LYS A 84 -5.40 29.45 -3.68
C LYS A 84 -3.93 29.36 -4.12
N SER A 85 -3.05 28.88 -3.26
CA SER A 85 -1.61 28.71 -3.59
C SER A 85 -1.37 27.67 -4.68
N LEU A 86 -2.27 26.70 -4.85
CA LEU A 86 -2.23 25.71 -5.94
C LEU A 86 -2.91 26.20 -7.23
N GLY A 87 -3.30 27.47 -7.30
CA GLY A 87 -3.87 28.09 -8.50
C GLY A 87 -5.38 27.97 -8.66
N ILE A 88 -6.11 27.51 -7.63
CA ILE A 88 -7.59 27.57 -7.64
C ILE A 88 -8.02 28.99 -7.31
N SER A 89 -8.81 29.60 -8.19
CA SER A 89 -9.25 31.00 -8.08
C SER A 89 -10.67 31.23 -8.61
N GLY A 90 -11.15 32.47 -8.53
CA GLY A 90 -12.43 32.88 -9.07
C GLY A 90 -13.62 32.13 -8.47
N ASN A 91 -14.66 31.91 -9.27
CA ASN A 91 -15.92 31.29 -8.84
C ASN A 91 -15.74 29.88 -8.25
N LEU A 92 -14.72 29.11 -8.71
CA LEU A 92 -14.45 27.79 -8.14
C LEU A 92 -13.94 27.88 -6.70
N LEU A 93 -13.06 28.84 -6.41
CA LEU A 93 -12.57 29.06 -5.04
C LEU A 93 -13.71 29.52 -4.12
N LEU A 94 -14.54 30.46 -4.60
CA LEU A 94 -15.74 30.94 -3.86
C LEU A 94 -16.71 29.78 -3.56
N LEU A 95 -16.97 28.93 -4.55
CA LEU A 95 -17.83 27.75 -4.38
C LEU A 95 -17.28 26.78 -3.32
N LEU A 96 -15.95 26.52 -3.32
CA LEU A 96 -15.33 25.64 -2.33
C LEU A 96 -15.32 26.29 -0.93
N GLN A 97 -15.22 27.61 -0.86
CA GLN A 97 -15.34 28.37 0.38
C GLN A 97 -16.76 28.27 0.95
N ASP A 98 -17.79 28.51 0.14
CA ASP A 98 -19.19 28.35 0.51
C ASP A 98 -19.52 26.92 0.94
N TYR A 99 -18.99 25.93 0.23
CA TYR A 99 -19.14 24.51 0.60
C TYR A 99 -18.64 24.19 2.01
N LEU A 100 -17.65 24.91 2.53
CA LEU A 100 -17.06 24.69 3.85
C LEU A 100 -17.68 25.59 4.94
N GLN A 101 -18.23 26.76 4.58
CA GLN A 101 -18.78 27.75 5.50
C GLN A 101 -20.21 27.42 5.96
N GLY A 102 -20.63 28.06 7.08
CA GLY A 102 -22.01 28.00 7.58
C GLY A 102 -22.43 26.59 8.05
N ARG A 103 -21.50 25.71 8.32
CA ARG A 103 -21.81 24.36 8.81
C ARG A 103 -21.94 24.34 10.31
N THR A 104 -22.91 23.56 10.79
CA THR A 104 -23.16 23.34 12.21
C THR A 104 -23.19 21.85 12.53
N LEU A 105 -22.91 21.51 13.78
CA LEU A 105 -22.98 20.16 14.34
C LEU A 105 -24.02 20.15 15.47
N GLN A 106 -24.85 19.13 15.48
CA GLN A 106 -25.76 18.82 16.59
C GLN A 106 -25.54 17.35 17.00
N VAL A 107 -25.58 17.08 18.29
CA VAL A 107 -25.51 15.72 18.84
C VAL A 107 -26.92 15.29 19.27
N VAL A 108 -27.34 14.12 18.80
CA VAL A 108 -28.64 13.54 19.18
C VAL A 108 -28.38 12.29 20.06
N VAL A 109 -28.90 12.31 21.30
CA VAL A 109 -28.81 11.19 22.23
C VAL A 109 -30.20 10.92 22.79
N ASN A 110 -30.71 9.71 22.62
CA ASN A 110 -32.04 9.28 23.11
C ASN A 110 -33.20 10.25 22.75
N GLY A 111 -33.15 10.81 21.54
CA GLY A 111 -34.18 11.74 21.07
C GLY A 111 -34.02 13.22 21.51
N SER A 112 -33.07 13.49 22.39
CA SER A 112 -32.69 14.85 22.77
C SER A 112 -31.59 15.37 21.87
N THR A 113 -31.76 16.62 21.35
CA THR A 113 -30.80 17.25 20.43
C THR A 113 -30.08 18.39 21.15
N SER A 114 -28.78 18.47 21.01
CA SER A 114 -27.98 19.59 21.55
C SER A 114 -28.26 20.89 20.79
N SER A 115 -27.77 22.02 21.34
CA SER A 115 -27.62 23.25 20.59
C SER A 115 -26.73 23.08 19.37
N GLU A 116 -26.86 23.95 18.39
CA GLU A 116 -25.97 23.98 17.21
C GLU A 116 -24.61 24.55 17.58
N TYR A 117 -23.55 23.87 17.13
CA TYR A 117 -22.17 24.33 17.25
C TYR A 117 -21.62 24.62 15.86
N PRO A 118 -21.05 25.81 15.60
CA PRO A 118 -20.41 26.12 14.33
C PRO A 118 -19.15 25.24 14.12
N ILE A 119 -18.93 24.80 12.88
CA ILE A 119 -17.78 23.99 12.47
C ILE A 119 -16.83 24.88 11.67
N GLU A 120 -15.64 25.14 12.19
CA GLU A 120 -14.56 25.90 11.51
C GLU A 120 -13.47 24.99 10.92
N ALA A 121 -13.52 23.71 11.23
CA ALA A 121 -12.65 22.67 10.71
C ALA A 121 -13.47 21.45 10.34
N SER A 122 -13.00 20.62 9.46
CA SER A 122 -13.57 19.37 8.96
C SER A 122 -13.86 19.41 7.46
N VAL A 123 -13.67 18.28 6.81
CA VAL A 123 -14.29 18.01 5.50
C VAL A 123 -15.38 16.96 5.68
N PRO A 124 -16.57 17.14 5.06
CA PRO A 124 -17.71 16.27 5.32
C PRO A 124 -17.40 14.80 5.05
N GLN A 125 -17.55 13.96 6.07
CA GLN A 125 -17.40 12.51 5.91
C GLN A 125 -18.46 11.95 4.97
N GLY A 126 -18.04 11.11 4.02
CA GLY A 126 -18.89 10.57 2.97
C GLY A 126 -19.13 11.52 1.78
N SER A 127 -18.46 12.69 1.73
CA SER A 127 -18.41 13.54 0.54
C SER A 127 -17.44 12.99 -0.51
N VAL A 128 -17.64 13.36 -1.77
CA VAL A 128 -16.74 13.02 -2.87
C VAL A 128 -15.53 13.98 -2.93
N LEU A 129 -15.74 15.23 -2.49
CA LEU A 129 -14.70 16.27 -2.40
C LEU A 129 -13.72 16.04 -1.23
N GLY A 130 -14.19 15.53 -0.09
CA GLY A 130 -13.39 15.38 1.13
C GLY A 130 -12.02 14.74 0.92
N PRO A 131 -11.91 13.59 0.25
CA PRO A 131 -10.62 12.93 -0.03
C PRO A 131 -9.66 13.79 -0.85
N LEU A 132 -10.16 14.54 -1.83
CA LEU A 132 -9.34 15.46 -2.64
C LEU A 132 -8.85 16.64 -1.81
N LEU A 133 -9.73 17.24 -1.01
CA LEU A 133 -9.41 18.36 -0.13
C LEU A 133 -8.41 17.96 0.94
N TRP A 134 -8.49 16.75 1.48
CA TRP A 134 -7.49 16.18 2.36
C TRP A 134 -6.12 16.07 1.68
N ASN A 135 -6.07 15.54 0.46
CA ASN A 135 -4.81 15.46 -0.30
C ASN A 135 -4.18 16.82 -0.54
N VAL A 136 -4.98 17.85 -0.81
CA VAL A 136 -4.51 19.24 -0.93
C VAL A 136 -3.95 19.72 0.41
N PHE A 137 -4.67 19.43 1.50
CA PHE A 137 -4.30 19.89 2.84
C PHE A 137 -2.98 19.29 3.32
N LEU A 138 -2.74 18.01 3.04
CA LEU A 138 -1.52 17.28 3.44
C LEU A 138 -0.34 17.49 2.45
N ASN A 139 -0.56 18.10 1.29
CA ASN A 139 0.41 18.10 0.18
C ASN A 139 1.75 18.76 0.52
N ASP A 140 1.73 19.89 1.23
CA ASP A 140 2.92 20.67 1.52
C ASP A 140 3.88 19.97 2.51
N ILE A 141 3.36 19.20 3.48
CA ILE A 141 4.25 18.43 4.37
C ILE A 141 5.03 17.35 3.58
N LEU A 142 4.41 16.76 2.55
CA LEU A 142 5.12 15.83 1.68
C LEU A 142 6.16 16.52 0.80
N GLN A 143 5.99 17.79 0.48
CA GLN A 143 7.01 18.58 -0.22
C GLN A 143 8.19 18.90 0.69
N LEU A 144 7.92 19.26 1.94
CA LEU A 144 8.94 19.60 2.95
C LEU A 144 9.78 18.38 3.35
N ILE A 145 9.20 17.18 3.39
CA ILE A 145 9.84 15.99 3.92
C ILE A 145 10.00 14.92 2.83
N PRO A 146 11.18 14.84 2.17
CA PRO A 146 11.44 13.86 1.11
C PRO A 146 11.35 12.39 1.54
N GLN A 147 11.52 12.10 2.83
CA GLN A 147 11.46 10.76 3.42
C GLN A 147 10.03 10.27 3.67
N ALA A 148 9.05 11.19 3.62
CA ALA A 148 7.64 10.88 3.88
C ALA A 148 6.94 10.27 2.67
N HIS A 149 6.13 9.25 2.92
CA HIS A 149 5.14 8.69 1.99
C HIS A 149 3.81 8.61 2.71
N ALA A 150 2.73 8.93 2.02
CA ALA A 150 1.40 8.92 2.62
C ALA A 150 0.42 8.04 1.84
N TYR A 151 -0.47 7.40 2.57
CA TYR A 151 -1.70 6.83 2.05
C TYR A 151 -2.88 7.40 2.83
N ALA A 152 -3.55 8.38 2.26
CA ALA A 152 -4.53 9.20 2.96
C ALA A 152 -3.89 9.93 4.17
N ASP A 153 -4.31 9.58 5.37
CA ASP A 153 -3.82 10.09 6.65
C ASP A 153 -2.65 9.28 7.25
N ASP A 154 -2.46 8.05 6.79
CA ASP A 154 -1.31 7.25 7.21
C ASP A 154 -0.01 7.77 6.57
N VAL A 155 0.87 8.37 7.37
CA VAL A 155 2.18 8.89 6.92
C VAL A 155 3.30 8.01 7.44
N THR A 156 4.15 7.54 6.54
CA THR A 156 5.32 6.71 6.87
C THR A 156 6.60 7.42 6.47
N LEU A 157 7.50 7.61 7.43
CA LEU A 157 8.86 8.10 7.22
C LEU A 157 9.83 6.92 7.15
N SER A 158 10.86 7.02 6.31
CA SER A 158 11.93 6.01 6.29
C SER A 158 13.30 6.62 6.04
N PHE A 159 14.21 6.42 6.98
CA PHE A 159 15.58 6.91 6.99
C PHE A 159 16.54 5.73 6.96
N THR A 160 17.38 5.67 5.95
CA THR A 160 18.42 4.63 5.85
C THR A 160 19.67 5.13 6.55
N CYS A 161 20.17 4.35 7.49
CA CYS A 161 21.35 4.63 8.27
C CYS A 161 22.48 3.68 7.88
N ASP A 162 23.55 4.22 7.34
CA ASP A 162 24.81 3.47 7.23
C ASP A 162 25.52 3.58 8.60
N GLY A 163 26.22 2.53 8.99
CA GLY A 163 26.84 2.45 10.31
C GLY A 163 27.84 3.56 10.65
N ARG A 164 28.28 4.33 9.66
CA ARG A 164 29.22 5.44 9.79
C ARG A 164 28.54 6.77 10.15
N ASN A 165 27.28 6.98 9.71
CA ASN A 165 26.56 8.26 9.82
C ASN A 165 25.37 8.19 10.77
N ARG A 166 25.50 7.45 11.88
CA ARG A 166 24.37 7.24 12.82
C ARG A 166 23.93 8.51 13.50
N GLU A 167 24.86 9.33 13.92
CA GLU A 167 24.58 10.57 14.64
C GLU A 167 23.92 11.60 13.73
N GLU A 168 24.47 11.80 12.53
CA GLU A 168 23.87 12.64 11.49
C GLU A 168 22.47 12.20 11.13
N THR A 169 22.26 10.87 10.98
CA THR A 169 20.93 10.31 10.71
C THR A 169 19.97 10.58 11.87
N THR A 170 20.42 10.48 13.13
CA THR A 170 19.61 10.77 14.30
C THR A 170 19.22 12.23 14.35
N GLN A 171 20.15 13.13 14.07
CA GLN A 171 19.89 14.57 13.99
C GLN A 171 18.90 14.89 12.86
N LEU A 172 19.08 14.28 11.68
CA LEU A 172 18.14 14.44 10.55
C LEU A 172 16.73 13.94 10.90
N ILE A 173 16.61 12.82 11.62
CA ILE A 173 15.30 12.32 12.03
C ILE A 173 14.64 13.31 12.99
N ASN A 174 15.35 13.75 14.02
CA ASN A 174 14.80 14.67 15.03
C ASN A 174 14.45 16.03 14.40
N SER A 175 15.29 16.62 13.57
CA SER A 175 14.97 17.85 12.84
C SER A 175 13.74 17.68 11.93
N THR A 176 13.56 16.50 11.33
CA THR A 176 12.36 16.18 10.54
C THR A 176 11.11 16.11 11.43
N LEU A 177 11.21 15.51 12.62
CA LEU A 177 10.10 15.46 13.57
C LEU A 177 9.74 16.86 14.11
N ASP A 178 10.74 17.73 14.31
CA ASP A 178 10.51 19.13 14.69
C ASP A 178 9.80 19.91 13.57
N LEU A 179 10.18 19.69 12.30
CA LEU A 179 9.47 20.26 11.14
C LEU A 179 8.02 19.78 11.07
N ILE A 180 7.75 18.51 11.38
CA ILE A 180 6.39 17.96 11.43
C ILE A 180 5.61 18.64 12.57
N THR A 181 6.20 18.82 13.73
CA THR A 181 5.57 19.50 14.87
C THR A 181 5.28 20.98 14.54
N ALA A 182 6.20 21.68 13.92
CA ALA A 182 5.99 23.08 13.49
C ALA A 182 4.86 23.18 12.44
N TRP A 183 4.85 22.26 11.45
CA TRP A 183 3.77 22.17 10.46
C TRP A 183 2.42 21.87 11.11
N SER A 184 2.38 20.93 12.05
CA SER A 184 1.23 20.55 12.84
C SER A 184 0.60 21.76 13.54
N ASN A 185 1.41 22.52 14.26
CA ASN A 185 0.97 23.72 14.97
C ASN A 185 0.45 24.80 14.01
N LYS A 186 1.14 25.02 12.89
CA LYS A 186 0.74 26.01 11.87
C LYS A 186 -0.62 25.68 11.25
N TRP A 187 -0.88 24.41 10.96
CA TRP A 187 -2.08 23.98 10.22
C TRP A 187 -3.16 23.38 11.11
N GLN A 188 -2.98 23.41 12.43
CA GLN A 188 -3.94 22.91 13.43
C GLN A 188 -4.26 21.40 13.27
N VAL A 189 -3.28 20.63 12.80
CA VAL A 189 -3.35 19.17 12.72
C VAL A 189 -2.64 18.59 13.92
N THR A 190 -3.22 17.61 14.60
CA THR A 190 -2.57 16.97 15.74
C THR A 190 -2.04 15.61 15.34
N PHE A 191 -0.72 15.44 15.40
CA PHE A 191 -0.12 14.11 15.43
C PHE A 191 -0.19 13.58 16.86
N ALA A 192 -0.43 12.29 17.01
CA ALA A 192 -0.50 11.61 18.29
C ALA A 192 0.84 10.92 18.58
N PRO A 193 1.76 11.51 19.38
CA PRO A 193 3.06 10.88 19.67
C PRO A 193 2.91 9.51 20.34
N GLU A 194 1.88 9.33 21.18
CA GLU A 194 1.57 8.08 21.87
C GLU A 194 1.09 6.96 20.93
N LYS A 195 0.56 7.30 19.76
CA LYS A 195 0.15 6.33 18.71
C LYS A 195 1.18 6.20 17.60
N THR A 196 2.11 7.15 17.51
CA THR A 196 3.21 7.12 16.56
C THR A 196 4.13 5.94 16.87
N GLN A 197 4.36 5.08 15.89
CA GLN A 197 5.15 3.86 16.05
C GLN A 197 6.49 4.02 15.35
N ALA A 198 7.58 3.71 16.05
CA ALA A 198 8.92 3.67 15.48
C ALA A 198 9.46 2.24 15.47
N MET A 199 10.21 1.87 14.44
CA MET A 199 10.87 0.58 14.30
C MET A 199 12.22 0.73 13.61
N LEU A 200 13.19 -0.03 14.07
CA LEU A 200 14.48 -0.16 13.39
C LEU A 200 14.54 -1.49 12.63
N ILE A 201 14.59 -1.41 11.31
CA ILE A 201 14.82 -2.55 10.44
C ILE A 201 16.33 -2.81 10.40
N THR A 202 16.75 -3.96 10.92
CA THR A 202 18.17 -4.30 11.08
C THR A 202 18.37 -5.81 11.15
N ARG A 203 19.59 -6.26 10.80
CA ARG A 203 20.05 -7.64 11.06
C ARG A 203 20.84 -7.76 12.35
N ARG A 204 21.16 -6.64 12.99
CA ARG A 204 21.94 -6.64 14.22
C ARG A 204 21.07 -7.09 15.39
N GLN A 205 21.67 -7.83 16.30
CA GLN A 205 21.03 -8.26 17.55
C GLN A 205 21.61 -7.47 18.73
N ALA A 206 20.87 -7.41 19.83
CA ALA A 206 21.44 -6.93 21.08
C ALA A 206 22.70 -7.77 21.47
N PRO A 207 23.76 -7.18 22.04
CA PRO A 207 23.87 -5.82 22.57
C PRO A 207 24.28 -4.74 21.53
N ASN A 208 24.59 -5.11 20.29
CA ASN A 208 25.12 -4.20 19.28
C ASN A 208 24.05 -3.34 18.58
N LEU A 209 22.82 -3.33 19.12
CA LEU A 209 21.70 -2.60 18.55
C LEU A 209 21.69 -1.17 19.08
N HIS A 210 22.18 -0.23 18.26
CA HIS A 210 22.05 1.18 18.56
C HIS A 210 20.70 1.70 18.02
N ARG A 211 19.81 2.13 18.91
CA ARG A 211 18.54 2.77 18.57
C ARG A 211 18.67 4.28 18.71
N PRO A 212 18.48 5.08 17.66
CA PRO A 212 18.46 6.54 17.76
C PRO A 212 17.48 7.02 18.82
N ALA A 213 17.84 8.06 19.59
CA ALA A 213 16.89 8.71 20.47
C ALA A 213 15.98 9.62 19.65
N LEU A 214 14.71 9.25 19.50
CA LEU A 214 13.72 9.99 18.73
C LEU A 214 12.86 10.84 19.65
N LEU A 215 12.74 12.13 19.32
CA LEU A 215 11.94 13.11 20.07
C LEU A 215 10.87 13.69 19.15
N MET A 216 9.64 13.74 19.60
CA MET A 216 8.53 14.38 18.90
C MET A 216 7.70 15.16 19.92
N ASP A 217 7.59 16.47 19.73
CA ASP A 217 6.90 17.36 20.67
C ASP A 217 7.40 17.19 22.12
N GLY A 218 8.73 17.14 22.28
CA GLY A 218 9.39 16.91 23.57
C GLY A 218 9.23 15.50 24.18
N LYS A 219 8.44 14.62 23.56
CA LYS A 219 8.22 13.24 24.04
C LYS A 219 9.13 12.26 23.28
N ARG A 220 9.70 11.32 24.03
CA ARG A 220 10.53 10.26 23.46
C ARG A 220 9.64 9.19 22.81
N LEU A 221 9.88 8.89 21.53
CA LEU A 221 9.20 7.80 20.84
C LEU A 221 9.82 6.45 21.24
N SER A 222 8.96 5.47 21.48
CA SER A 222 9.38 4.10 21.78
C SER A 222 9.56 3.29 20.49
N TYR A 223 10.57 2.39 20.51
CA TYR A 223 10.77 1.45 19.41
C TYR A 223 10.00 0.16 19.64
N ASN A 224 9.29 -0.26 18.61
CA ASN A 224 8.59 -1.54 18.56
C ASN A 224 9.40 -2.53 17.69
N ASP A 225 9.33 -3.83 18.00
CA ASP A 225 9.93 -4.87 17.18
C ASP A 225 9.10 -5.19 15.92
N ALA A 226 7.84 -4.79 15.91
CA ALA A 226 6.96 -4.83 14.76
C ALA A 226 5.96 -3.66 14.81
N ILE A 227 5.64 -3.10 13.65
CA ILE A 227 4.64 -2.03 13.48
C ILE A 227 3.58 -2.42 12.46
N ASN A 228 2.40 -1.83 12.57
CA ASN A 228 1.34 -2.01 11.59
C ASN A 228 1.31 -0.81 10.64
N ILE A 229 1.50 -1.07 9.35
CA ILE A 229 1.37 -0.06 8.29
C ILE A 229 0.32 -0.55 7.30
N LEU A 230 -0.77 0.20 7.14
CA LEU A 230 -1.84 -0.09 6.19
C LEU A 230 -2.35 -1.54 6.27
N GLY A 231 -2.50 -2.06 7.50
CA GLY A 231 -3.02 -3.41 7.75
C GLY A 231 -1.99 -4.54 7.60
N ILE A 232 -0.73 -4.24 7.31
CA ILE A 232 0.37 -5.22 7.28
C ILE A 232 1.23 -5.06 8.53
N GLN A 233 1.40 -6.15 9.29
CA GLN A 233 2.36 -6.20 10.37
C GLN A 233 3.76 -6.44 9.79
N ILE A 234 4.65 -5.47 9.99
CA ILE A 234 6.02 -5.47 9.50
C ILE A 234 6.94 -5.65 10.70
N ASP A 235 7.76 -6.68 10.68
CA ASP A 235 8.75 -6.94 11.72
C ASP A 235 10.12 -6.36 11.37
N SER A 236 10.96 -6.10 12.38
CA SER A 236 12.30 -5.49 12.25
C SER A 236 13.25 -6.28 11.35
N GLY A 237 13.01 -7.58 11.15
CA GLY A 237 13.77 -8.43 10.25
C GLY A 237 13.15 -8.62 8.87
N LEU A 238 11.98 -8.05 8.58
CA LEU A 238 11.19 -8.23 7.35
C LEU A 238 10.90 -9.70 7.03
N LYS A 239 10.72 -10.55 8.04
CA LYS A 239 10.44 -11.99 7.89
C LYS A 239 8.97 -12.28 7.63
N PHE A 240 8.06 -11.42 8.09
CA PHE A 240 6.60 -11.50 7.96
C PHE A 240 5.96 -12.78 8.55
N THR A 241 6.69 -13.55 9.35
CA THR A 241 6.20 -14.83 9.86
C THR A 241 4.97 -14.68 10.76
N ASN A 242 4.97 -13.69 11.66
CA ASN A 242 3.85 -13.40 12.53
C ASN A 242 2.65 -12.87 11.75
N HIS A 243 2.89 -12.00 10.77
CA HIS A 243 1.82 -11.51 9.89
C HIS A 243 1.10 -12.65 9.17
N VAL A 244 1.83 -13.56 8.55
CA VAL A 244 1.26 -14.71 7.83
C VAL A 244 0.52 -15.67 8.77
N ARG A 245 1.05 -15.92 9.98
CA ARG A 245 0.35 -16.72 11.02
C ARG A 245 -1.00 -16.09 11.39
N GLU A 246 -1.02 -14.77 11.64
CA GLU A 246 -2.27 -14.07 12.00
C GLU A 246 -3.28 -14.04 10.86
N ILE A 247 -2.84 -13.86 9.61
CA ILE A 247 -3.72 -13.99 8.45
C ILE A 247 -4.31 -15.40 8.38
N ALA A 248 -3.49 -16.45 8.48
CA ALA A 248 -3.94 -17.83 8.44
C ALA A 248 -4.97 -18.12 9.54
N LYS A 249 -4.72 -17.62 10.76
CA LYS A 249 -5.64 -17.75 11.89
C LYS A 249 -6.97 -17.02 11.65
N LYS A 250 -6.92 -15.76 11.16
CA LYS A 250 -8.12 -14.98 10.81
C LYS A 250 -8.92 -15.66 9.69
N ALA A 251 -8.23 -16.12 8.64
CA ALA A 251 -8.84 -16.83 7.52
C ALA A 251 -9.49 -18.16 7.96
N ALA A 252 -8.83 -18.93 8.82
CA ALA A 252 -9.38 -20.16 9.38
C ALA A 252 -10.63 -19.93 10.24
N ARG A 253 -10.66 -18.86 11.04
CA ARG A 253 -11.86 -18.45 11.81
C ARG A 253 -13.03 -18.11 10.89
N LYS A 254 -12.77 -17.32 9.82
CA LYS A 254 -13.80 -16.98 8.82
C LYS A 254 -14.32 -18.23 8.11
N LEU A 255 -13.43 -19.16 7.74
CA LEU A 255 -13.82 -20.43 7.14
C LEU A 255 -14.68 -21.27 8.09
N ALA A 256 -14.38 -21.28 9.39
CA ALA A 256 -15.20 -21.96 10.40
C ALA A 256 -16.62 -21.35 10.49
N CYS A 257 -16.76 -20.01 10.36
CA CYS A 257 -18.07 -19.37 10.28
C CYS A 257 -18.84 -19.82 9.01
N ILE A 258 -18.17 -19.88 7.85
CA ILE A 258 -18.79 -20.36 6.61
C ILE A 258 -19.26 -21.81 6.78
N ARG A 259 -18.46 -22.68 7.40
CA ARG A 259 -18.83 -24.08 7.65
C ARG A 259 -20.11 -24.21 8.49
N ARG A 260 -20.34 -23.31 9.45
CA ARG A 260 -21.56 -23.34 10.30
C ARG A 260 -22.82 -23.06 9.49
N VAL A 261 -22.75 -22.19 8.49
CA VAL A 261 -23.90 -21.81 7.64
C VAL A 261 -23.94 -22.60 6.33
N ALA A 262 -23.00 -23.52 6.10
CA ALA A 262 -22.91 -24.31 4.88
C ALA A 262 -24.09 -25.28 4.68
N THR A 263 -24.83 -25.60 5.75
CA THR A 263 -26.07 -26.40 5.64
C THR A 263 -27.18 -25.69 4.86
N LEU A 264 -27.12 -24.33 4.83
CA LEU A 264 -28.07 -23.46 4.13
C LEU A 264 -27.61 -23.07 2.73
N LEU A 265 -26.42 -23.54 2.28
CA LEU A 265 -25.77 -23.12 1.05
C LEU A 265 -25.45 -24.34 0.17
N ASP A 266 -25.43 -24.07 -1.15
CA ASP A 266 -24.86 -24.95 -2.16
C ASP A 266 -23.32 -24.70 -2.31
N GLY A 267 -22.69 -25.45 -3.20
CA GLY A 267 -21.26 -25.28 -3.51
C GLY A 267 -20.91 -23.89 -4.01
N ASN A 268 -21.77 -23.24 -4.81
CA ASN A 268 -21.55 -21.89 -5.32
C ASN A 268 -21.64 -20.82 -4.22
N GLY A 269 -22.61 -20.96 -3.32
CA GLY A 269 -22.74 -20.07 -2.15
C GLY A 269 -21.52 -20.17 -1.23
N CYS A 270 -21.08 -21.41 -0.92
CA CYS A 270 -19.85 -21.63 -0.14
C CYS A 270 -18.62 -21.05 -0.83
N TYR A 271 -18.47 -21.21 -2.14
CA TYR A 271 -17.35 -20.64 -2.93
C TYR A 271 -17.38 -19.11 -2.94
N THR A 272 -18.56 -18.49 -3.08
CA THR A 272 -18.72 -17.05 -3.05
C THR A 272 -18.33 -16.45 -1.70
N LEU A 273 -18.77 -17.08 -0.60
CA LEU A 273 -18.36 -16.67 0.75
C LEU A 273 -16.86 -16.87 0.98
N TYR A 274 -16.28 -17.99 0.52
CA TYR A 274 -14.85 -18.20 0.58
C TYR A 274 -14.10 -17.08 -0.14
N ASN A 275 -14.47 -16.73 -1.36
CA ASN A 275 -13.81 -15.69 -2.14
C ASN A 275 -13.88 -14.31 -1.46
N SER A 276 -15.05 -13.95 -0.93
CA SER A 276 -15.27 -12.64 -0.32
C SER A 276 -14.68 -12.51 1.07
N GLN A 277 -14.75 -13.54 1.92
CA GLN A 277 -14.42 -13.45 3.34
C GLN A 277 -13.08 -14.09 3.72
N VAL A 278 -12.62 -15.10 2.99
CA VAL A 278 -11.41 -15.87 3.33
C VAL A 278 -10.28 -15.55 2.39
N ARG A 279 -10.49 -15.72 1.07
CA ARG A 279 -9.45 -15.49 0.07
C ARG A 279 -8.99 -14.02 0.05
N SER A 280 -9.92 -13.08 0.17
CA SER A 280 -9.60 -11.65 0.24
C SER A 280 -8.60 -11.30 1.36
N LEU A 281 -8.67 -11.97 2.52
CA LEU A 281 -7.70 -11.82 3.60
C LEU A 281 -6.33 -12.40 3.22
N MET A 282 -6.30 -13.59 2.61
CA MET A 282 -5.07 -14.30 2.25
C MET A 282 -4.34 -13.67 1.05
N GLU A 283 -5.02 -12.81 0.30
CA GLU A 283 -4.49 -12.13 -0.89
C GLU A 283 -4.35 -10.62 -0.71
N TYR A 284 -4.50 -10.09 0.50
CA TYR A 284 -4.28 -8.67 0.75
C TYR A 284 -2.78 -8.35 0.70
N CYS A 285 -2.38 -7.50 -0.25
CA CYS A 285 -0.99 -7.07 -0.48
C CYS A 285 0.04 -8.23 -0.52
N PRO A 286 -0.20 -9.34 -1.24
CA PRO A 286 0.55 -10.59 -1.06
C PRO A 286 2.02 -10.49 -1.48
N LEU A 287 2.37 -9.54 -2.34
CA LEU A 287 3.75 -9.34 -2.82
C LEU A 287 4.66 -8.73 -1.75
N VAL A 288 4.09 -8.01 -0.78
CA VAL A 288 4.81 -7.38 0.33
C VAL A 288 5.46 -8.43 1.23
N TRP A 289 4.71 -9.47 1.56
CA TRP A 289 5.11 -10.55 2.47
C TRP A 289 5.41 -11.88 1.77
N SER A 290 5.49 -11.90 0.44
CA SER A 290 5.81 -13.10 -0.36
C SER A 290 7.21 -13.66 -0.09
N SER A 291 8.12 -12.89 0.55
CA SER A 291 9.43 -13.33 1.01
C SER A 291 9.38 -14.22 2.26
N CYS A 292 8.23 -14.35 2.90
CA CYS A 292 8.02 -15.23 4.05
C CYS A 292 8.41 -16.68 3.70
N PRO A 293 9.04 -17.43 4.64
CA PRO A 293 9.40 -18.83 4.38
C PRO A 293 8.20 -19.70 3.98
N ALA A 294 8.46 -20.66 3.09
CA ALA A 294 7.40 -21.53 2.51
C ALA A 294 6.60 -22.28 3.58
N THR A 295 7.24 -22.70 4.67
CA THR A 295 6.57 -23.37 5.81
C THR A 295 5.43 -22.55 6.41
N TYR A 296 5.56 -21.21 6.45
CA TYR A 296 4.51 -20.31 6.93
C TYR A 296 3.48 -20.03 5.84
N LEU A 297 3.91 -19.85 4.59
CA LEU A 297 2.98 -19.68 3.47
C LEU A 297 2.06 -20.89 3.32
N GLY A 298 2.56 -22.11 3.56
CA GLY A 298 1.77 -23.34 3.58
C GLY A 298 0.65 -23.37 4.65
N LEU A 299 0.68 -22.47 5.65
CA LEU A 299 -0.48 -22.29 6.54
C LEU A 299 -1.70 -21.77 5.80
N LEU A 300 -1.50 -20.89 4.83
CA LEU A 300 -2.56 -20.33 3.99
C LEU A 300 -3.08 -21.38 3.02
N ASP A 301 -2.19 -22.18 2.43
CA ASP A 301 -2.54 -23.25 1.52
C ASP A 301 -3.44 -24.28 2.23
N ARG A 302 -3.09 -24.67 3.48
CA ARG A 302 -3.94 -25.53 4.31
C ARG A 302 -5.34 -24.95 4.60
N VAL A 303 -5.50 -23.64 4.68
CA VAL A 303 -6.83 -23.02 4.82
C VAL A 303 -7.60 -23.14 3.51
N GLN A 304 -6.95 -22.90 2.38
CA GLN A 304 -7.54 -23.05 1.05
C GLN A 304 -7.99 -24.51 0.79
N ASP A 305 -7.15 -25.51 1.11
CA ASP A 305 -7.47 -26.92 0.94
C ASP A 305 -8.73 -27.35 1.73
N ARG A 306 -8.86 -26.81 2.95
CA ARG A 306 -10.07 -27.01 3.76
C ARG A 306 -11.30 -26.35 3.14
N ALA A 307 -11.14 -25.17 2.55
CA ALA A 307 -12.22 -24.47 1.86
C ALA A 307 -12.63 -25.24 0.59
N GLN A 308 -11.65 -25.73 -0.17
CA GLN A 308 -11.89 -26.53 -1.37
C GLN A 308 -12.69 -27.79 -1.03
N ARG A 309 -12.29 -28.55 0.01
CA ARG A 309 -13.05 -29.73 0.47
C ARG A 309 -14.48 -29.39 0.89
N LEU A 310 -14.69 -28.26 1.57
CA LEU A 310 -16.03 -27.80 1.94
C LEU A 310 -16.89 -27.50 0.72
N VAL A 311 -16.35 -26.80 -0.27
CA VAL A 311 -17.05 -26.46 -1.52
C VAL A 311 -17.35 -27.74 -2.32
N SER A 312 -16.36 -28.63 -2.50
CA SER A 312 -16.56 -29.91 -3.22
C SER A 312 -17.63 -30.80 -2.58
N TRP A 313 -17.67 -30.84 -1.24
CA TRP A 313 -18.70 -31.60 -0.52
C TRP A 313 -20.13 -31.06 -0.72
N LYS A 314 -20.26 -29.76 -1.03
CA LYS A 314 -21.53 -29.06 -1.28
C LYS A 314 -21.88 -28.92 -2.77
N THR A 315 -21.01 -29.38 -3.66
CA THR A 315 -21.23 -29.33 -5.11
C THR A 315 -21.87 -30.64 -5.56
N ASN A 316 -23.00 -30.53 -6.24
CA ASN A 316 -23.68 -31.69 -6.83
C ASN A 316 -22.97 -32.14 -8.11
N GLU A 317 -23.20 -33.39 -8.56
CA GLU A 317 -22.58 -33.96 -9.78
C GLU A 317 -22.88 -33.14 -11.05
N HIS A 318 -24.02 -32.45 -11.10
CA HIS A 318 -24.45 -31.61 -12.22
C HIS A 318 -23.88 -30.16 -12.18
N ASP A 319 -23.23 -29.76 -11.09
CA ASP A 319 -22.67 -28.42 -10.94
C ASP A 319 -21.25 -28.34 -11.51
N GLN A 320 -20.91 -27.22 -12.16
CA GLN A 320 -19.54 -26.97 -12.60
C GLN A 320 -18.59 -26.98 -11.40
N GLN A 321 -17.64 -27.90 -11.41
CA GLN A 321 -16.59 -27.98 -10.40
C GLN A 321 -15.78 -26.70 -10.36
N ARG A 322 -15.78 -26.01 -9.21
CA ARG A 322 -15.02 -24.74 -9.02
C ARG A 322 -13.55 -25.03 -8.84
N VAL A 323 -12.72 -24.47 -9.72
CA VAL A 323 -11.27 -24.64 -9.68
C VAL A 323 -10.66 -23.66 -8.69
N PHE A 324 -10.00 -24.17 -7.64
CA PHE A 324 -9.21 -23.39 -6.73
C PHE A 324 -7.78 -23.27 -7.29
N GLN A 325 -7.41 -22.06 -7.69
CA GLN A 325 -6.06 -21.80 -8.14
C GLN A 325 -5.09 -21.76 -6.94
N PRO A 326 -3.92 -22.40 -7.02
CA PRO A 326 -2.92 -22.32 -5.95
C PRO A 326 -2.58 -20.86 -5.60
N LEU A 327 -2.47 -20.55 -4.30
CA LEU A 327 -2.19 -19.18 -3.86
C LEU A 327 -0.85 -18.67 -4.40
N GLN A 328 0.13 -19.56 -4.56
CA GLN A 328 1.43 -19.21 -5.15
C GLN A 328 1.31 -18.80 -6.61
N HIS A 329 0.54 -19.53 -7.41
CA HIS A 329 0.25 -19.17 -8.81
C HIS A 329 -0.37 -17.77 -8.90
N ARG A 330 -1.30 -17.45 -8.01
CA ARG A 330 -1.97 -16.14 -7.97
C ARG A 330 -1.00 -15.01 -7.59
N ARG A 331 -0.09 -15.26 -6.64
CA ARG A 331 1.00 -14.33 -6.27
C ARG A 331 1.92 -14.06 -7.45
N GLU A 332 2.28 -15.07 -8.22
CA GLU A 332 3.15 -14.95 -9.39
C GLU A 332 2.50 -14.17 -10.55
N VAL A 333 1.23 -14.45 -10.83
CA VAL A 333 0.47 -13.66 -11.81
C VAL A 333 0.38 -12.19 -11.39
N ALA A 334 0.09 -11.93 -10.10
CA ALA A 334 0.05 -10.56 -9.56
C ALA A 334 1.41 -9.85 -9.70
N ALA A 335 2.51 -10.56 -9.41
CA ALA A 335 3.85 -10.01 -9.53
C ALA A 335 4.22 -9.66 -10.97
N LEU A 336 3.94 -10.56 -11.92
CA LEU A 336 4.17 -10.28 -13.34
C LEU A 336 3.32 -9.11 -13.84
N CYS A 337 2.09 -8.94 -13.33
CA CYS A 337 1.28 -7.77 -13.62
C CYS A 337 1.92 -6.47 -13.08
N VAL A 338 2.54 -6.48 -11.90
CA VAL A 338 3.29 -5.33 -11.39
C VAL A 338 4.52 -5.07 -12.24
N MET A 339 5.29 -6.10 -12.59
CA MET A 339 6.44 -5.97 -13.49
C MET A 339 6.04 -5.38 -14.86
N TYR A 340 4.91 -5.80 -15.42
CA TYR A 340 4.37 -5.24 -16.66
C TYR A 340 4.03 -3.74 -16.51
N LYS A 341 3.39 -3.33 -15.40
CA LYS A 341 3.14 -1.92 -15.11
C LYS A 341 4.44 -1.10 -15.03
N VAL A 342 5.47 -1.66 -14.39
CA VAL A 342 6.77 -1.00 -14.17
C VAL A 342 7.57 -0.88 -15.47
N HIS A 343 7.71 -1.97 -16.21
CA HIS A 343 8.65 -2.06 -17.34
C HIS A 343 8.03 -1.77 -18.70
N ARG A 344 6.73 -2.07 -18.88
CA ARG A 344 6.04 -1.83 -20.16
C ARG A 344 5.19 -0.57 -20.16
N GLN A 345 4.37 -0.39 -19.12
CA GLN A 345 3.49 0.78 -19.01
C GLN A 345 4.18 2.01 -18.43
N ASN A 346 5.39 1.86 -17.90
CA ASN A 346 6.19 2.96 -17.32
C ASN A 346 5.42 3.82 -16.30
N ILE A 347 4.64 3.18 -15.44
CA ILE A 347 3.82 3.88 -14.44
C ILE A 347 4.73 4.70 -13.50
N PRO A 348 4.59 6.04 -13.43
CA PRO A 348 5.56 6.91 -12.76
C PRO A 348 5.77 6.60 -11.27
N HIS A 349 4.70 6.39 -10.51
CA HIS A 349 4.80 6.12 -9.06
C HIS A 349 5.44 4.76 -8.71
N LEU A 350 5.55 3.84 -9.70
CA LEU A 350 6.23 2.55 -9.59
C LEU A 350 7.66 2.59 -10.14
N ALA A 351 8.12 3.73 -10.67
CA ALA A 351 9.48 3.87 -11.21
C ALA A 351 10.60 3.39 -10.26
N PRO A 352 10.51 3.57 -8.91
CA PRO A 352 11.51 3.02 -7.98
C PRO A 352 11.62 1.51 -7.95
N LEU A 353 10.63 0.78 -8.50
CA LEU A 353 10.68 -0.69 -8.66
C LEU A 353 11.29 -1.12 -10.00
N ARG A 354 11.73 -0.19 -10.84
CA ARG A 354 12.33 -0.52 -12.13
C ARG A 354 13.70 -1.15 -11.94
N LEU A 355 13.92 -2.25 -12.64
CA LEU A 355 15.23 -2.88 -12.77
C LEU A 355 15.85 -2.51 -14.12
N GLU A 356 17.17 -2.51 -14.19
CA GLU A 356 17.89 -2.27 -15.42
C GLU A 356 17.72 -3.45 -16.40
N PRO A 357 17.66 -3.18 -17.71
CA PRO A 357 17.71 -4.24 -18.71
C PRO A 357 19.06 -4.97 -18.60
N LYS A 358 19.02 -6.25 -18.91
CA LYS A 358 20.26 -7.03 -19.02
C LYS A 358 21.02 -6.56 -20.26
N THR A 359 22.27 -6.21 -20.08
CA THR A 359 23.15 -5.80 -21.18
C THR A 359 23.28 -6.96 -22.18
N PRO A 360 23.07 -6.75 -23.50
CA PRO A 360 23.31 -7.78 -24.50
C PRO A 360 24.76 -8.25 -24.43
N ALA A 361 24.98 -9.56 -24.60
CA ALA A 361 26.34 -10.06 -24.77
C ALA A 361 26.94 -9.54 -26.10
N LEU A 362 28.23 -9.24 -26.13
CA LEU A 362 28.95 -8.68 -27.27
C LEU A 362 28.87 -9.56 -28.57
N HIS A 363 28.44 -10.80 -28.44
CA HIS A 363 28.25 -11.72 -29.59
C HIS A 363 26.77 -12.09 -29.71
N ASP A 364 26.17 -11.58 -30.78
CA ASP A 364 24.77 -11.80 -31.12
C ASP A 364 24.57 -13.15 -31.81
N THR A 365 23.90 -14.07 -31.14
CA THR A 365 23.38 -15.29 -31.77
C THR A 365 21.94 -15.07 -32.22
N ARG A 366 21.49 -15.75 -33.30
CA ARG A 366 20.16 -15.60 -33.94
C ARG A 366 18.92 -15.66 -33.00
N THR A 367 19.09 -15.96 -31.74
CA THR A 367 18.06 -16.01 -30.69
C THR A 367 17.96 -14.69 -29.88
N SER A 368 18.63 -13.62 -30.29
CA SER A 368 18.85 -12.42 -29.45
C SER A 368 17.70 -11.42 -29.39
N SER A 369 16.72 -11.47 -30.30
CA SER A 369 15.68 -10.43 -30.38
C SER A 369 14.81 -10.28 -29.12
N ASN A 370 14.60 -11.33 -28.35
CA ASN A 370 13.84 -11.27 -27.09
C ASN A 370 14.72 -10.99 -25.86
N ARG A 371 16.04 -11.10 -25.96
CA ARG A 371 16.96 -10.88 -24.81
C ARG A 371 17.07 -9.43 -24.38
N SER A 372 16.74 -8.47 -25.25
CA SER A 372 16.74 -7.03 -24.94
C SER A 372 15.72 -6.63 -23.86
N GLN A 373 14.73 -7.49 -23.58
CA GLN A 373 13.68 -7.27 -22.58
C GLN A 373 13.90 -8.04 -21.27
N GLU A 374 14.99 -8.78 -21.17
CA GLU A 374 15.41 -9.41 -19.93
C GLU A 374 15.89 -8.34 -18.92
N LEU A 375 15.65 -8.60 -17.66
CA LEU A 375 16.02 -7.69 -16.58
C LEU A 375 17.26 -8.21 -15.85
N MET A 376 18.10 -7.29 -15.39
CA MET A 376 19.21 -7.62 -14.51
C MET A 376 18.65 -8.13 -13.18
N ILE A 377 18.99 -9.38 -12.82
CA ILE A 377 18.57 -9.98 -11.57
C ILE A 377 19.49 -9.49 -10.46
N PRO A 378 18.96 -8.80 -9.41
CA PRO A 378 19.80 -8.38 -8.30
C PRO A 378 20.46 -9.57 -7.60
N PHE A 379 21.74 -9.44 -7.31
CA PHE A 379 22.46 -10.42 -6.54
C PHE A 379 21.90 -10.51 -5.12
N ALA A 380 21.71 -11.73 -4.62
CA ALA A 380 21.16 -12.00 -3.30
C ALA A 380 22.18 -12.77 -2.46
N ARG A 381 22.65 -12.17 -1.37
CA ARG A 381 23.52 -12.81 -0.39
C ARG A 381 22.75 -13.69 0.58
N THR A 382 21.46 -13.37 0.80
CA THR A 382 20.63 -14.06 1.75
C THR A 382 19.43 -14.69 1.09
N GLU A 383 19.02 -15.85 1.62
CA GLU A 383 17.82 -16.57 1.20
C GLU A 383 16.55 -15.72 1.33
N GLN A 384 16.49 -14.88 2.36
CA GLN A 384 15.37 -13.95 2.56
C GLN A 384 15.27 -12.94 1.41
N TYR A 385 16.38 -12.32 1.00
CA TYR A 385 16.39 -11.38 -0.11
C TYR A 385 16.12 -12.09 -1.44
N LEU A 386 16.66 -13.32 -1.61
CA LEU A 386 16.42 -14.17 -2.77
C LEU A 386 14.92 -14.40 -3.02
N ARG A 387 14.13 -14.58 -1.95
CA ARG A 387 12.68 -14.73 -1.99
C ARG A 387 11.92 -13.41 -2.11
N SER A 388 12.58 -12.26 -1.99
CA SER A 388 11.95 -10.95 -2.08
C SER A 388 11.51 -10.62 -3.51
N PHE A 389 10.75 -9.53 -3.65
CA PHE A 389 10.08 -9.17 -4.91
C PHE A 389 11.05 -9.10 -6.10
N HIS A 390 12.13 -8.34 -5.99
CA HIS A 390 13.02 -8.12 -7.13
C HIS A 390 13.75 -9.40 -7.60
N PRO A 391 14.54 -10.10 -6.76
CA PRO A 391 15.29 -11.28 -7.24
C PRO A 391 14.37 -12.41 -7.71
N ARG A 392 13.27 -12.64 -7.00
CA ARG A 392 12.35 -13.73 -7.31
C ARG A 392 11.62 -13.50 -8.62
N TYR A 393 10.99 -12.32 -8.76
CA TYR A 393 10.10 -12.08 -9.88
C TYR A 393 10.81 -11.56 -11.13
N ALA A 394 12.05 -11.04 -11.00
CA ALA A 394 12.90 -10.80 -12.17
C ALA A 394 13.26 -12.11 -12.88
N ARG A 395 13.55 -13.19 -12.14
CA ARG A 395 13.77 -14.52 -12.73
C ARG A 395 12.54 -15.03 -13.47
N LEU A 396 11.38 -14.90 -12.83
CA LEU A 396 10.12 -15.33 -13.43
C LEU A 396 9.76 -14.50 -14.68
N TRP A 397 10.03 -13.18 -14.63
CA TRP A 397 9.89 -12.28 -15.78
C TRP A 397 10.79 -12.70 -16.93
N ASN A 398 12.07 -12.91 -16.69
CA ASN A 398 13.01 -13.33 -17.70
C ASN A 398 12.61 -14.67 -18.35
N LYS A 399 12.16 -15.65 -17.52
CA LYS A 399 11.61 -16.92 -18.04
C LYS A 399 10.41 -16.68 -18.96
N MET A 400 9.49 -15.80 -18.59
CA MET A 400 8.31 -15.47 -19.41
C MET A 400 8.72 -14.81 -20.72
N VAL A 401 9.61 -13.82 -20.68
CA VAL A 401 10.06 -13.07 -21.88
C VAL A 401 10.83 -13.97 -22.84
N GLN A 402 11.64 -14.91 -22.34
CA GLN A 402 12.35 -15.89 -23.18
C GLN A 402 11.41 -16.86 -23.88
N GLN A 403 10.30 -17.23 -23.25
CA GLN A 403 9.39 -18.25 -23.75
C GLN A 403 8.19 -17.70 -24.50
N THR A 404 7.93 -16.40 -24.43
CA THR A 404 6.68 -15.81 -24.92
C THR A 404 6.86 -14.38 -25.42
N THR A 405 5.88 -13.92 -26.20
CA THR A 405 5.74 -12.53 -26.65
C THR A 405 4.68 -11.75 -25.85
N LEU A 406 4.30 -12.25 -24.65
CA LEU A 406 3.21 -11.66 -23.84
C LEU A 406 3.46 -10.22 -23.43
N LEU A 407 4.72 -9.80 -23.34
CA LEU A 407 5.11 -8.42 -23.04
C LEU A 407 4.48 -7.39 -24.01
N TYR A 408 4.23 -7.77 -25.26
CA TYR A 408 3.71 -6.86 -26.28
C TYR A 408 2.18 -6.73 -26.30
N LEU A 409 1.48 -7.42 -25.39
CA LEU A 409 0.03 -7.27 -25.28
C LEU A 409 -0.35 -5.84 -24.89
N PRO A 410 -1.43 -5.27 -25.48
CA PRO A 410 -1.70 -3.84 -25.36
C PRO A 410 -2.27 -3.43 -24.01
N THR A 411 -2.96 -4.34 -23.32
CA THR A 411 -3.65 -4.03 -22.05
C THR A 411 -3.20 -4.93 -20.91
N LEU A 412 -3.22 -4.40 -19.69
CA LEU A 412 -2.93 -5.17 -18.49
C LEU A 412 -3.86 -6.37 -18.32
N GLN A 413 -5.13 -6.24 -18.72
CA GLN A 413 -6.10 -7.34 -18.59
C GLN A 413 -5.78 -8.48 -19.56
N ALA A 414 -5.45 -8.17 -20.82
CA ALA A 414 -5.01 -9.16 -21.80
C ALA A 414 -3.73 -9.85 -21.32
N PHE A 415 -2.76 -9.08 -20.84
CA PHE A 415 -1.52 -9.61 -20.26
C PHE A 415 -1.80 -10.54 -19.08
N LYS A 416 -2.62 -10.12 -18.11
CA LYS A 416 -2.98 -10.93 -16.93
C LYS A 416 -3.59 -12.26 -17.34
N SER A 417 -4.56 -12.26 -18.27
CA SER A 417 -5.22 -13.49 -18.74
C SER A 417 -4.26 -14.43 -19.47
N ALA A 418 -3.34 -13.87 -20.25
CA ALA A 418 -2.36 -14.65 -21.00
C ALA A 418 -1.28 -15.24 -20.07
N VAL A 419 -0.77 -14.46 -19.12
CA VAL A 419 0.18 -14.93 -18.10
C VAL A 419 -0.43 -16.04 -17.24
N HIS A 420 -1.70 -15.89 -16.86
CA HIS A 420 -2.41 -16.91 -16.10
C HIS A 420 -2.40 -18.26 -16.86
N ARG A 421 -2.76 -18.26 -18.16
CA ARG A 421 -2.73 -19.47 -19.02
C ARG A 421 -1.31 -20.01 -19.21
N TRP A 422 -0.32 -19.12 -19.41
CA TRP A 422 1.08 -19.52 -19.56
C TRP A 422 1.59 -20.25 -18.31
N ARG A 423 1.31 -19.72 -17.11
CA ARG A 423 1.73 -20.35 -15.84
C ARG A 423 1.09 -21.73 -15.63
N LEU A 424 -0.20 -21.90 -15.96
CA LEU A 424 -0.88 -23.20 -15.85
C LEU A 424 -0.26 -24.27 -16.73
N ARG A 425 0.33 -23.89 -17.88
CA ARG A 425 0.96 -24.86 -18.82
C ARG A 425 2.37 -25.24 -18.39
N HIS A 426 3.09 -24.38 -17.69
CA HIS A 426 4.53 -24.56 -17.40
C HIS A 426 4.81 -24.95 -15.95
N ASP A 427 3.83 -24.93 -15.09
CA ASP A 427 3.94 -25.31 -13.69
C ASP A 427 2.52 -25.62 -13.18
N PRO A 428 2.02 -26.81 -13.46
CA PRO A 428 0.63 -27.19 -13.14
C PRO A 428 0.37 -27.36 -11.64
N GLY A 429 1.38 -27.18 -10.74
CA GLY A 429 1.26 -27.27 -9.27
C GLY A 429 1.76 -28.59 -8.72
#